data_840efbdbf9d59af0d6569ee273f9c0e4
#
_entry.id   840efbdbf9d59af0d6569ee273f9c0e4
#
_cell.length_a   1.000
_cell.length_b   1.000
_cell.length_c   1.000
_cell.angle_alpha   90.00
_cell.angle_beta   90.00
_cell.angle_gamma   90.00
#
_symmetry.space_group_name_H-M   'P 1'
#
loop_
_entity.id
_entity.type
_entity.pdbx_description
1 polymer ?
#
loop_
_entity_poly.entity_id
_entity_poly.type
_entity_poly.pdbx_seq_one_letter_code
_entity_poly.pdbx_strand_id
1 'polypeptide(L)'
;MDNQINYQWRVTKYNPDFRDENGYYTLIEEWTCPSEIGNIINGKEFTSDEYFQVEAAYINSVMNFIEESGINSLRILQLERGISEEDRTSPLYEEEFEKLVIKEDLLVNKNEIRLICKMVLRNFLWCELCSKDNFFVHFGWDYYMYIGSNVHCLSAIECATNNGLFVEQCQSPYFFTEEETTRMIQWSEIGDENKIVVGDEELISIPLDDYRRIFKLSAEHPVTGCFEIKQAQMGFFQSFLKHKMDFDKYEYSFWGGY
;
A
#
# COMPACT_ATOMS: atom_id res chain seq x y z
N MET A 1 -0.42 -16.40 20.21
CA MET A 1 -0.14 -15.02 20.68
C MET A 1 -0.75 -14.14 19.62
N ASP A 2 -1.67 -13.28 20.01
CA ASP A 2 -2.36 -12.42 19.06
C ASP A 2 -1.35 -11.50 18.38
N ASN A 3 -1.15 -11.69 17.09
CA ASN A 3 -0.31 -10.86 16.22
C ASN A 3 -1.00 -9.51 15.99
N GLN A 4 -1.26 -8.75 17.05
CA GLN A 4 -1.90 -7.46 16.96
C GLN A 4 -0.89 -6.35 17.17
N ILE A 5 -0.83 -5.44 16.19
CA ILE A 5 -0.13 -4.16 16.36
C ILE A 5 -0.92 -3.32 17.38
N ASN A 6 -0.24 -2.88 18.45
CA ASN A 6 -0.89 -2.31 19.62
C ASN A 6 -1.50 -0.92 19.39
N TYR A 7 -0.89 -0.12 18.53
CA TYR A 7 -1.30 1.25 18.24
C TYR A 7 -1.41 1.46 16.75
N GLN A 8 -2.48 2.09 16.33
CA GLN A 8 -2.70 2.43 14.94
C GLN A 8 -3.24 3.85 14.84
N TRP A 9 -2.76 4.57 13.82
CA TRP A 9 -3.14 5.96 13.59
C TRP A 9 -3.46 6.19 12.12
N ARG A 10 -4.42 7.07 11.90
CA ARG A 10 -4.64 7.73 10.64
C ARG A 10 -3.87 9.06 10.65
N VAL A 11 -3.07 9.30 9.64
CA VAL A 11 -2.28 10.53 9.45
C VAL A 11 -2.74 11.19 8.17
N THR A 12 -3.24 12.43 8.23
CA THR A 12 -3.79 13.15 7.07
C THR A 12 -3.45 14.63 7.11
N LYS A 13 -3.51 15.28 5.93
CA LYS A 13 -3.48 16.74 5.82
C LYS A 13 -4.83 17.38 6.14
N TYR A 14 -5.88 16.61 6.28
CA TYR A 14 -7.26 17.06 6.46
C TYR A 14 -7.60 17.26 7.92
N ASN A 15 -8.03 18.47 8.28
CA ASN A 15 -8.44 18.76 9.65
C ASN A 15 -9.71 17.98 10.03
N PRO A 16 -9.67 17.13 11.07
CA PRO A 16 -10.81 16.34 11.49
C PRO A 16 -12.04 17.14 11.93
N ASP A 17 -11.87 18.41 12.30
CA ASP A 17 -12.99 19.30 12.65
C ASP A 17 -13.95 19.54 11.49
N PHE A 18 -13.51 19.28 10.25
CA PHE A 18 -14.33 19.39 9.04
C PHE A 18 -14.92 18.07 8.58
N ARG A 19 -15.05 17.08 9.45
CA ARG A 19 -15.77 15.85 9.17
C ARG A 19 -17.20 15.88 9.72
N ASP A 20 -18.12 15.28 8.98
CA ASP A 20 -19.47 15.06 9.45
C ASP A 20 -19.55 13.93 10.47
N GLU A 21 -20.76 13.66 10.97
CA GLU A 21 -21.04 12.59 11.94
C GLU A 21 -20.75 11.17 11.44
N ASN A 22 -20.63 10.98 10.10
CA ASN A 22 -20.28 9.73 9.47
C ASN A 22 -18.76 9.63 9.17
N GLY A 23 -18.01 10.70 9.49
CA GLY A 23 -16.57 10.79 9.28
C GLY A 23 -16.15 11.24 7.86
N TYR A 24 -17.08 11.65 7.01
CA TYR A 24 -16.79 12.19 5.68
C TYR A 24 -16.29 13.65 5.78
N TYR A 25 -15.27 13.94 4.99
CA TYR A 25 -14.72 15.30 4.90
C TYR A 25 -15.69 16.22 4.13
N THR A 26 -16.03 17.35 4.72
CA THR A 26 -17.10 18.23 4.22
C THR A 26 -16.61 19.39 3.39
N LEU A 27 -15.31 19.72 3.39
CA LEU A 27 -14.75 20.76 2.55
C LEU A 27 -14.53 20.21 1.13
N ILE A 28 -15.20 20.83 0.16
CA ILE A 28 -15.24 20.35 -1.23
C ILE A 28 -13.99 20.76 -2.01
N GLU A 29 -13.32 21.86 -1.63
CA GLU A 29 -12.20 22.42 -2.39
C GLU A 29 -10.86 22.15 -1.70
N GLU A 30 -10.43 20.90 -1.70
CA GLU A 30 -9.10 20.48 -1.29
C GLU A 30 -8.45 19.65 -2.41
N TRP A 31 -7.16 19.85 -2.64
CA TRP A 31 -6.44 19.01 -3.58
C TRP A 31 -6.26 17.61 -3.02
N THR A 32 -6.34 16.60 -3.87
CA THR A 32 -6.28 15.18 -3.52
C THR A 32 -5.17 14.42 -4.24
N CYS A 33 -4.56 15.04 -5.24
CA CYS A 33 -3.45 14.41 -5.97
C CYS A 33 -2.46 15.44 -6.53
N PRO A 34 -1.22 15.03 -6.84
CA PRO A 34 -0.20 15.93 -7.37
C PRO A 34 -0.49 16.44 -8.80
N SER A 35 -1.37 15.78 -9.55
CA SER A 35 -1.78 16.25 -10.89
C SER A 35 -2.61 17.53 -10.86
N GLU A 36 -3.05 17.95 -9.67
CA GLU A 36 -3.80 19.20 -9.49
C GLU A 36 -2.90 20.43 -9.32
N ILE A 37 -1.57 20.26 -9.28
CA ILE A 37 -0.62 21.38 -9.25
C ILE A 37 -0.87 22.28 -10.46
N GLY A 38 -1.03 23.59 -10.21
CA GLY A 38 -1.39 24.61 -11.20
C GLY A 38 -2.89 24.90 -11.28
N ASN A 39 -3.75 24.08 -10.68
CA ASN A 39 -5.19 24.37 -10.62
C ASN A 39 -5.50 25.46 -9.60
N ILE A 40 -6.62 26.14 -9.82
CA ILE A 40 -7.15 27.13 -8.85
C ILE A 40 -8.05 26.40 -7.87
N ILE A 41 -7.65 26.39 -6.60
CA ILE A 41 -8.38 25.76 -5.49
C ILE A 41 -8.68 26.86 -4.46
N ASN A 42 -9.92 27.03 -4.07
CA ASN A 42 -10.37 28.13 -3.18
C ASN A 42 -9.91 29.51 -3.64
N GLY A 43 -9.89 29.75 -4.97
CA GLY A 43 -9.49 31.03 -5.55
C GLY A 43 -7.98 31.30 -5.53
N LYS A 44 -7.15 30.32 -5.17
CA LYS A 44 -5.69 30.40 -5.13
C LYS A 44 -5.08 29.28 -5.99
N GLU A 45 -4.01 29.57 -6.71
CA GLU A 45 -3.24 28.56 -7.44
C GLU A 45 -2.58 27.58 -6.45
N PHE A 46 -2.81 26.28 -6.65
CA PHE A 46 -2.10 25.24 -5.93
C PHE A 46 -0.72 25.05 -6.54
N THR A 47 0.31 25.37 -5.77
CA THR A 47 1.69 25.42 -6.24
C THR A 47 2.46 24.12 -5.92
N SER A 48 3.53 23.87 -6.70
CA SER A 48 4.47 22.78 -6.41
C SER A 48 5.14 22.94 -5.04
N ASP A 49 5.42 24.16 -4.59
CA ASP A 49 6.01 24.42 -3.27
C ASP A 49 5.06 23.98 -2.14
N GLU A 50 3.76 24.27 -2.25
CA GLU A 50 2.75 23.81 -1.30
C GLU A 50 2.65 22.28 -1.30
N TYR A 51 2.66 21.67 -2.48
CA TYR A 51 2.69 20.21 -2.60
C TYR A 51 3.91 19.61 -1.90
N PHE A 52 5.12 20.10 -2.19
CA PHE A 52 6.35 19.54 -1.61
C PHE A 52 6.45 19.74 -0.10
N GLN A 53 5.87 20.79 0.46
CA GLN A 53 5.77 20.96 1.91
C GLN A 53 4.94 19.84 2.55
N VAL A 54 3.79 19.53 1.97
CA VAL A 54 2.93 18.46 2.46
C VAL A 54 3.58 17.10 2.24
N GLU A 55 4.14 16.83 1.06
CA GLU A 55 4.89 15.60 0.79
C GLU A 55 6.00 15.37 1.84
N ALA A 56 6.78 16.40 2.13
CA ALA A 56 7.85 16.33 3.12
C ALA A 56 7.29 16.05 4.54
N ALA A 57 6.14 16.61 4.89
CA ALA A 57 5.50 16.35 6.18
C ALA A 57 5.10 14.87 6.33
N TYR A 58 4.51 14.27 5.29
CA TYR A 58 4.17 12.84 5.26
C TYR A 58 5.41 11.95 5.39
N ILE A 59 6.42 12.19 4.55
CA ILE A 59 7.66 11.41 4.58
C ILE A 59 8.35 11.52 5.94
N ASN A 60 8.46 12.72 6.49
CA ASN A 60 9.06 12.92 7.81
C ASN A 60 8.25 12.24 8.92
N SER A 61 6.91 12.24 8.82
CA SER A 61 6.06 11.46 9.73
C SER A 61 6.44 9.99 9.71
N VAL A 62 6.44 9.35 8.54
CA VAL A 62 6.84 7.93 8.40
C VAL A 62 8.21 7.69 9.04
N MET A 63 9.21 8.55 8.75
CA MET A 63 10.55 8.37 9.26
C MET A 63 10.65 8.52 10.78
N ASN A 64 9.88 9.45 11.39
CA ASN A 64 9.85 9.63 12.84
C ASN A 64 9.18 8.45 13.54
N PHE A 65 8.06 7.93 12.99
CA PHE A 65 7.42 6.74 13.52
C PHE A 65 8.34 5.51 13.42
N ILE A 66 9.06 5.32 12.32
CA ILE A 66 10.09 4.27 12.15
C ILE A 66 11.20 4.41 13.19
N GLU A 67 11.70 5.61 13.42
CA GLU A 67 12.79 5.87 14.36
C GLU A 67 12.37 5.56 15.80
N GLU A 68 11.21 6.08 16.23
CA GLU A 68 10.70 5.89 17.59
C GLU A 68 10.29 4.43 17.84
N SER A 69 9.84 3.72 16.80
CA SER A 69 9.53 2.28 16.86
C SER A 69 10.78 1.38 16.81
N GLY A 70 11.98 1.95 16.61
CA GLY A 70 13.23 1.17 16.50
C GLY A 70 13.33 0.30 15.26
N ILE A 71 12.57 0.62 14.20
CA ILE A 71 12.54 -0.12 12.93
C ILE A 71 13.72 0.32 12.06
N ASN A 72 14.41 -0.64 11.45
CA ASN A 72 15.55 -0.38 10.57
C ASN A 72 15.26 -0.67 9.10
N SER A 73 14.31 -1.53 8.82
CA SER A 73 13.91 -1.93 7.48
C SER A 73 12.45 -2.33 7.44
N LEU A 74 11.82 -2.16 6.29
CA LEU A 74 10.46 -2.60 6.01
C LEU A 74 10.45 -3.47 4.75
N ARG A 75 9.44 -4.30 4.61
CA ARG A 75 9.20 -5.14 3.46
C ARG A 75 8.15 -4.48 2.58
N ILE A 76 8.38 -4.51 1.27
CA ILE A 76 7.41 -4.08 0.27
C ILE A 76 6.37 -5.19 0.12
N LEU A 77 5.11 -4.87 0.33
CA LEU A 77 3.98 -5.79 0.16
C LEU A 77 2.93 -5.18 -0.76
N GLN A 78 2.14 -6.04 -1.39
CA GLN A 78 1.01 -5.65 -2.24
C GLN A 78 1.42 -4.63 -3.32
N LEU A 79 2.53 -4.91 -3.99
CA LEU A 79 3.01 -4.06 -5.07
C LEU A 79 2.08 -4.18 -6.28
N GLU A 80 1.19 -3.20 -6.48
CA GLU A 80 0.20 -3.23 -7.56
C GLU A 80 0.65 -2.49 -8.82
N ARG A 81 1.43 -1.43 -8.64
CA ARG A 81 1.88 -0.58 -9.73
C ARG A 81 3.36 -0.28 -9.60
N GLY A 82 4.08 -0.38 -10.71
CA GLY A 82 5.45 0.12 -10.85
C GLY A 82 5.50 1.35 -11.75
N ILE A 83 6.70 1.95 -11.88
CA ILE A 83 6.95 3.12 -12.70
C ILE A 83 6.71 2.78 -14.18
N SER A 84 5.88 3.57 -14.85
CA SER A 84 5.65 3.51 -16.30
C SER A 84 6.61 4.44 -17.06
N GLU A 85 6.67 4.32 -18.40
CA GLU A 85 7.39 5.27 -19.24
C GLU A 85 6.77 6.68 -19.19
N GLU A 86 5.47 6.79 -19.00
CA GLU A 86 4.77 8.06 -18.83
C GLU A 86 5.19 8.75 -17.53
N ASP A 87 5.30 8.00 -16.43
CA ASP A 87 5.73 8.53 -15.15
C ASP A 87 7.13 9.18 -15.24
N ARG A 88 8.03 8.63 -16.05
CA ARG A 88 9.38 9.16 -16.29
C ARG A 88 9.41 10.52 -16.97
N THR A 89 8.33 10.89 -17.65
CA THR A 89 8.19 12.20 -18.28
C THR A 89 7.57 13.26 -17.37
N SER A 90 7.13 12.86 -16.18
CA SER A 90 6.54 13.76 -15.21
C SER A 90 7.57 14.76 -14.66
N PRO A 91 7.21 16.05 -14.47
CA PRO A 91 8.07 17.03 -13.80
C PRO A 91 8.35 16.68 -12.33
N LEU A 92 7.60 15.74 -11.75
CA LEU A 92 7.81 15.23 -10.40
C LEU A 92 8.72 14.00 -10.36
N TYR A 93 9.18 13.50 -11.52
CA TYR A 93 10.08 12.36 -11.58
C TYR A 93 11.52 12.76 -11.17
N GLU A 94 12.17 11.92 -10.38
CA GLU A 94 13.54 12.14 -9.93
C GLU A 94 14.44 10.98 -10.38
N GLU A 95 15.64 11.28 -10.86
CA GLU A 95 16.64 10.28 -11.31
C GLU A 95 17.02 9.29 -10.20
N GLU A 96 16.82 9.66 -8.94
CA GLU A 96 17.11 8.80 -7.79
C GLU A 96 16.20 7.57 -7.75
N PHE A 97 15.01 7.64 -8.33
CA PHE A 97 14.08 6.51 -8.40
C PHE A 97 14.61 5.35 -9.25
N GLU A 98 15.41 5.65 -10.28
CA GLU A 98 16.05 4.62 -11.13
C GLU A 98 17.04 3.74 -10.36
N LYS A 99 17.52 4.20 -9.22
CA LYS A 99 18.48 3.45 -8.39
C LYS A 99 17.80 2.41 -7.48
N LEU A 100 16.49 2.48 -7.37
CA LEU A 100 15.72 1.58 -6.53
C LEU A 100 15.37 0.29 -7.26
N VAL A 101 15.58 -0.82 -6.58
CA VAL A 101 14.96 -2.09 -6.96
C VAL A 101 13.63 -2.19 -6.23
N ILE A 102 12.54 -2.18 -6.99
CA ILE A 102 11.19 -2.29 -6.44
C ILE A 102 10.63 -3.64 -6.83
N LYS A 103 10.34 -4.44 -5.82
CA LYS A 103 9.85 -5.81 -6.00
C LYS A 103 9.06 -6.22 -4.78
N GLU A 104 7.97 -6.98 -5.02
CA GLU A 104 7.23 -7.65 -3.95
C GLU A 104 8.16 -8.45 -3.04
N ASP A 105 7.92 -8.39 -1.74
CA ASP A 105 8.65 -9.10 -0.71
C ASP A 105 10.12 -8.63 -0.50
N LEU A 106 10.52 -7.51 -1.10
CA LEU A 106 11.88 -6.97 -0.91
C LEU A 106 11.97 -6.21 0.41
N LEU A 107 13.04 -6.49 1.17
CA LEU A 107 13.37 -5.75 2.38
C LEU A 107 14.14 -4.49 2.00
N VAL A 108 13.65 -3.31 2.42
CA VAL A 108 14.20 -1.99 2.11
C VAL A 108 14.65 -1.26 3.37
N ASN A 109 15.75 -0.51 3.27
CA ASN A 109 16.31 0.28 4.36
C ASN A 109 15.66 1.67 4.45
N LYS A 110 16.00 2.44 5.51
CA LYS A 110 15.43 3.76 5.79
C LYS A 110 15.55 4.77 4.63
N ASN A 111 16.65 4.75 3.85
CA ASN A 111 16.81 5.66 2.72
C ASN A 111 15.91 5.26 1.55
N GLU A 112 15.81 3.96 1.27
CA GLU A 112 14.91 3.42 0.25
C GLU A 112 13.45 3.64 0.62
N ILE A 113 13.06 3.44 1.91
CA ILE A 113 11.71 3.74 2.42
C ILE A 113 11.33 5.19 2.13
N ARG A 114 12.22 6.14 2.37
CA ARG A 114 11.97 7.56 2.08
C ARG A 114 11.65 7.81 0.61
N LEU A 115 12.39 7.19 -0.30
CA LEU A 115 12.16 7.31 -1.74
C LEU A 115 10.87 6.60 -2.17
N ILE A 116 10.59 5.43 -1.63
CA ILE A 116 9.34 4.70 -1.90
C ILE A 116 8.13 5.51 -1.44
N CYS A 117 8.14 6.07 -0.23
CA CYS A 117 7.06 6.96 0.23
C CYS A 117 6.84 8.14 -0.72
N LYS A 118 7.93 8.77 -1.21
CA LYS A 118 7.85 9.84 -2.19
C LYS A 118 7.19 9.37 -3.48
N MET A 119 7.56 8.19 -3.98
CA MET A 119 6.98 7.62 -5.20
C MET A 119 5.50 7.29 -5.04
N VAL A 120 5.09 6.76 -3.88
CA VAL A 120 3.68 6.48 -3.59
C VAL A 120 2.88 7.78 -3.54
N LEU A 121 3.35 8.81 -2.83
CA LEU A 121 2.68 10.11 -2.74
C LEU A 121 2.55 10.82 -4.11
N ARG A 122 3.47 10.55 -5.04
CA ARG A 122 3.44 11.05 -6.42
C ARG A 122 2.66 10.16 -7.40
N ASN A 123 2.02 9.10 -6.92
CA ASN A 123 1.29 8.12 -7.72
C ASN A 123 2.13 7.37 -8.77
N PHE A 124 3.45 7.24 -8.58
CA PHE A 124 4.32 6.46 -9.47
C PHE A 124 4.33 4.98 -9.11
N LEU A 125 3.91 4.64 -7.90
CA LEU A 125 3.90 3.29 -7.38
C LEU A 125 2.82 3.19 -6.29
N TRP A 126 2.26 2.02 -6.10
CA TRP A 126 1.45 1.73 -4.93
C TRP A 126 1.92 0.43 -4.28
N CYS A 127 2.18 0.49 -2.98
CA CYS A 127 2.54 -0.66 -2.15
C CYS A 127 2.28 -0.35 -0.68
N GLU A 128 2.30 -1.39 0.13
CA GLU A 128 2.37 -1.30 1.59
C GLU A 128 3.81 -1.54 2.05
N LEU A 129 4.15 -0.95 3.20
CA LEU A 129 5.45 -1.15 3.85
C LEU A 129 5.22 -1.76 5.23
N CYS A 130 5.82 -2.92 5.49
CA CYS A 130 5.52 -3.69 6.68
C CYS A 130 6.78 -4.29 7.32
N SER A 131 6.78 -4.36 8.66
CA SER A 131 7.63 -5.24 9.45
C SER A 131 6.70 -6.13 10.26
N LYS A 132 6.66 -7.41 9.93
CA LYS A 132 5.72 -8.39 10.49
C LYS A 132 5.50 -8.16 11.99
N ASP A 133 4.24 -8.05 12.39
CA ASP A 133 3.77 -7.95 13.76
C ASP A 133 4.33 -6.74 14.58
N ASN A 134 5.08 -5.83 13.94
CA ASN A 134 5.72 -4.72 14.64
C ASN A 134 5.35 -3.34 14.11
N PHE A 135 5.25 -3.21 12.78
CA PHE A 135 5.07 -1.90 12.15
C PHE A 135 4.49 -2.01 10.75
N PHE A 136 3.65 -1.07 10.36
CA PHE A 136 3.23 -0.90 8.98
C PHE A 136 3.04 0.58 8.60
N VAL A 137 3.11 0.83 7.30
CA VAL A 137 2.63 2.06 6.65
C VAL A 137 1.77 1.65 5.47
N HIS A 138 0.50 2.05 5.51
CA HIS A 138 -0.46 1.86 4.44
C HIS A 138 -0.86 3.22 3.87
N PHE A 139 -0.72 3.40 2.57
CA PHE A 139 -1.19 4.59 1.88
C PHE A 139 -2.56 4.28 1.28
N GLY A 140 -3.57 4.98 1.74
CA GLY A 140 -4.91 4.93 1.16
C GLY A 140 -5.10 5.99 0.07
N TRP A 141 -6.34 6.17 -0.36
CA TRP A 141 -6.71 7.21 -1.32
C TRP A 141 -6.61 8.61 -0.71
N ASP A 142 -6.44 9.62 -1.54
CA ASP A 142 -6.56 11.04 -1.19
C ASP A 142 -5.70 11.47 0.01
N TYR A 143 -4.47 10.98 0.10
CA TYR A 143 -3.54 11.32 1.20
C TYR A 143 -4.01 10.85 2.60
N TYR A 144 -4.82 9.82 2.67
CA TYR A 144 -5.04 9.08 3.90
C TYR A 144 -3.91 8.08 4.10
N MET A 145 -3.10 8.28 5.11
CA MET A 145 -2.03 7.34 5.47
C MET A 145 -2.34 6.71 6.82
N TYR A 146 -2.06 5.42 6.95
CA TYR A 146 -2.21 4.69 8.20
C TYR A 146 -0.87 4.15 8.64
N ILE A 147 -0.55 4.32 9.93
CA ILE A 147 0.69 3.82 10.53
C ILE A 147 0.31 2.97 11.73
N GLY A 148 0.92 1.80 11.83
CA GLY A 148 0.80 0.93 13.01
C GLY A 148 2.14 0.67 13.66
N SER A 149 2.17 0.60 14.98
CA SER A 149 3.37 0.31 15.78
C SER A 149 3.03 -0.38 17.08
N ASN A 150 3.99 -1.12 17.65
CA ASN A 150 3.91 -1.64 19.00
C ASN A 150 4.40 -0.62 20.06
N VAL A 151 4.93 0.51 19.63
CA VAL A 151 5.35 1.65 20.46
C VAL A 151 4.34 2.78 20.32
N HIS A 152 4.05 3.50 21.39
CA HIS A 152 3.04 4.58 21.39
C HIS A 152 3.47 5.86 20.64
N CYS A 153 4.68 5.96 20.15
CA CYS A 153 5.23 6.97 19.21
C CYS A 153 4.80 8.43 19.50
N LEU A 154 4.85 8.87 20.75
CA LEU A 154 4.37 10.22 21.16
C LEU A 154 5.15 11.35 20.49
N SER A 155 6.47 11.21 20.37
CA SER A 155 7.33 12.22 19.74
C SER A 155 7.07 12.30 18.22
N ALA A 156 6.81 11.16 17.58
CA ALA A 156 6.47 11.13 16.15
C ALA A 156 5.11 11.79 15.89
N ILE A 157 4.11 11.56 16.75
CA ILE A 157 2.79 12.21 16.69
C ILE A 157 2.94 13.71 16.81
N GLU A 158 3.68 14.18 17.83
CA GLU A 158 3.92 15.62 18.05
C GLU A 158 4.63 16.25 16.84
N CYS A 159 5.65 15.57 16.31
CA CYS A 159 6.37 16.03 15.12
C CYS A 159 5.46 16.12 13.88
N ALA A 160 4.62 15.12 13.63
CA ALA A 160 3.67 15.14 12.53
C ALA A 160 2.69 16.32 12.64
N THR A 161 2.15 16.55 13.84
CA THR A 161 1.22 17.65 14.12
C THR A 161 1.89 19.02 13.95
N ASN A 162 3.13 19.18 14.42
CA ASN A 162 3.90 20.41 14.24
C ASN A 162 4.24 20.70 12.77
N ASN A 163 4.23 19.68 11.91
CA ASN A 163 4.39 19.82 10.46
C ASN A 163 3.07 19.97 9.69
N GLY A 164 1.96 20.23 10.40
CA GLY A 164 0.66 20.53 9.79
C GLY A 164 -0.17 19.30 9.40
N LEU A 165 0.19 18.10 9.88
CA LEU A 165 -0.63 16.92 9.72
C LEU A 165 -1.51 16.67 10.95
N PHE A 166 -2.60 15.97 10.74
CA PHE A 166 -3.51 15.53 11.81
C PHE A 166 -3.30 14.04 12.05
N VAL A 167 -3.11 13.67 13.30
CA VAL A 167 -2.89 12.29 13.74
C VAL A 167 -4.02 11.86 14.65
N GLU A 168 -4.77 10.86 14.25
CA GLU A 168 -5.92 10.36 14.98
C GLU A 168 -5.74 8.86 15.26
N GLN A 169 -6.08 8.41 16.45
CA GLN A 169 -6.11 6.98 16.73
C GLN A 169 -7.22 6.33 15.88
N CYS A 170 -6.85 5.42 14.98
CA CYS A 170 -7.77 4.82 14.02
C CYS A 170 -7.20 3.50 13.52
N GLN A 171 -7.99 2.45 13.55
CA GLN A 171 -7.60 1.19 12.95
C GLN A 171 -7.51 1.33 11.42
N SER A 172 -6.44 0.83 10.83
CA SER A 172 -6.27 0.83 9.38
C SER A 172 -7.30 -0.10 8.73
N PRO A 173 -8.03 0.37 7.71
CA PRO A 173 -8.92 -0.50 6.93
C PRO A 173 -8.17 -1.49 6.03
N TYR A 174 -6.85 -1.35 5.93
CA TYR A 174 -5.97 -2.21 5.12
C TYR A 174 -5.18 -3.21 5.97
N PHE A 175 -5.32 -3.18 7.30
CA PHE A 175 -4.63 -4.09 8.20
C PHE A 175 -5.50 -5.30 8.53
N PHE A 176 -5.10 -6.47 8.05
CA PHE A 176 -5.76 -7.74 8.29
C PHE A 176 -4.78 -8.75 8.88
N THR A 177 -5.28 -9.57 9.80
CA THR A 177 -4.53 -10.73 10.29
C THR A 177 -4.48 -11.85 9.25
N GLU A 178 -3.57 -12.80 9.43
CA GLU A 178 -3.48 -13.97 8.54
C GLU A 178 -4.79 -14.78 8.52
N GLU A 179 -5.55 -14.78 9.63
CA GLU A 179 -6.83 -15.46 9.78
C GLU A 179 -7.98 -14.73 9.07
N GLU A 180 -7.93 -13.40 9.01
CA GLU A 180 -8.95 -12.58 8.35
C GLU A 180 -8.77 -12.52 6.84
N THR A 181 -7.58 -12.89 6.34
CA THR A 181 -7.27 -12.83 4.92
C THR A 181 -7.96 -13.95 4.14
N THR A 182 -8.87 -13.59 3.24
CA THR A 182 -9.43 -14.50 2.24
C THR A 182 -8.42 -14.68 1.10
N ARG A 183 -8.29 -15.91 0.60
CA ARG A 183 -7.39 -16.24 -0.51
C ARG A 183 -8.17 -16.94 -1.60
N MET A 184 -8.09 -16.43 -2.83
CA MET A 184 -8.83 -16.97 -3.96
C MET A 184 -8.03 -16.96 -5.25
N ILE A 185 -8.47 -17.77 -6.18
CA ILE A 185 -8.05 -17.68 -7.59
C ILE A 185 -9.15 -16.95 -8.34
N GLN A 186 -8.73 -15.97 -9.13
CA GLN A 186 -9.60 -15.25 -10.06
C GLN A 186 -9.10 -15.51 -11.48
N TRP A 187 -10.02 -15.47 -12.46
CA TRP A 187 -9.65 -15.61 -13.86
C TRP A 187 -10.43 -14.64 -14.74
N SER A 188 -9.75 -14.18 -15.80
CA SER A 188 -10.24 -13.30 -16.84
C SER A 188 -9.96 -13.90 -18.20
N GLU A 189 -10.72 -13.52 -19.24
CA GLU A 189 -10.48 -14.01 -20.61
C GLU A 189 -9.19 -13.41 -21.17
N ILE A 190 -8.40 -14.23 -21.89
CA ILE A 190 -7.18 -13.77 -22.59
C ILE A 190 -7.56 -12.71 -23.62
N GLY A 191 -6.83 -11.59 -23.62
CA GLY A 191 -7.02 -10.48 -24.56
C GLY A 191 -8.11 -9.48 -24.14
N ASP A 192 -8.70 -9.65 -22.98
CA ASP A 192 -9.53 -8.60 -22.38
C ASP A 192 -8.63 -7.52 -21.76
N GLU A 193 -8.55 -6.36 -22.43
CA GLU A 193 -7.75 -5.22 -21.97
C GLU A 193 -8.18 -4.69 -20.60
N ASN A 194 -9.44 -4.87 -20.24
CA ASN A 194 -9.99 -4.44 -18.94
C ASN A 194 -9.78 -5.48 -17.84
N LYS A 195 -9.31 -6.68 -18.16
CA LYS A 195 -9.10 -7.82 -17.23
C LYS A 195 -10.31 -8.07 -16.32
N ILE A 196 -11.50 -8.05 -16.90
CA ILE A 196 -12.73 -8.30 -16.13
C ILE A 196 -12.71 -9.73 -15.60
N VAL A 197 -12.82 -9.86 -14.28
CA VAL A 197 -12.92 -11.15 -13.62
C VAL A 197 -14.23 -11.82 -14.04
N VAL A 198 -14.13 -12.95 -14.71
CA VAL A 198 -15.28 -13.74 -15.18
C VAL A 198 -15.61 -14.91 -14.25
N GLY A 199 -14.76 -15.16 -13.27
CA GLY A 199 -15.02 -16.13 -12.20
C GLY A 199 -13.92 -16.13 -11.15
N ASP A 200 -14.27 -16.65 -9.98
CA ASP A 200 -13.36 -16.80 -8.85
C ASP A 200 -13.68 -18.09 -8.08
N GLU A 201 -12.71 -18.55 -7.29
CA GLU A 201 -12.88 -19.68 -6.38
C GLU A 201 -11.95 -19.54 -5.17
N GLU A 202 -12.51 -19.67 -3.97
CA GLU A 202 -11.77 -19.57 -2.72
C GLU A 202 -10.87 -20.77 -2.50
N LEU A 203 -9.66 -20.52 -2.04
CA LEU A 203 -8.66 -21.53 -1.68
C LEU A 203 -8.74 -21.85 -0.19
N ILE A 204 -9.36 -22.96 0.13
CA ILE A 204 -9.57 -23.40 1.51
C ILE A 204 -8.50 -24.40 1.95
N SER A 205 -8.01 -24.23 3.20
CA SER A 205 -7.15 -25.19 3.88
C SER A 205 -5.77 -25.42 3.25
N ILE A 206 -5.25 -24.44 2.49
CA ILE A 206 -3.87 -24.50 1.99
C ILE A 206 -2.97 -23.85 3.04
N PRO A 207 -1.91 -24.55 3.53
CA PRO A 207 -0.94 -23.95 4.44
C PRO A 207 -0.23 -22.74 3.84
N LEU A 208 0.03 -21.69 4.62
CA LEU A 208 0.71 -20.47 4.15
C LEU A 208 2.09 -20.76 3.55
N ASP A 209 2.82 -21.72 4.12
CA ASP A 209 4.14 -22.09 3.61
C ASP A 209 4.09 -22.71 2.21
N ASP A 210 2.97 -23.32 1.81
CA ASP A 210 2.78 -23.80 0.46
C ASP A 210 2.62 -22.66 -0.53
N TYR A 211 1.87 -21.61 -0.17
CA TYR A 211 1.81 -20.36 -0.96
C TYR A 211 3.17 -19.69 -1.05
N ARG A 212 3.87 -19.54 0.09
CA ARG A 212 5.21 -18.93 0.13
C ARG A 212 6.17 -19.67 -0.79
N ARG A 213 6.12 -20.99 -0.80
CA ARG A 213 6.94 -21.84 -1.67
C ARG A 213 6.58 -21.65 -3.15
N ILE A 214 5.29 -21.65 -3.50
CA ILE A 214 4.84 -21.58 -4.90
C ILE A 214 5.07 -20.21 -5.52
N PHE A 215 4.91 -19.13 -4.74
CA PHE A 215 5.16 -17.77 -5.15
C PHE A 215 6.60 -17.30 -4.88
N LYS A 216 7.43 -18.12 -4.22
CA LYS A 216 8.82 -17.80 -3.83
C LYS A 216 8.91 -16.58 -2.90
N LEU A 217 8.02 -16.51 -1.94
CA LEU A 217 7.96 -15.49 -0.92
C LEU A 217 8.79 -15.89 0.31
N SER A 218 9.19 -14.90 1.11
CA SER A 218 9.85 -15.13 2.38
C SER A 218 8.90 -15.74 3.43
N ALA A 219 9.47 -16.28 4.50
CA ALA A 219 8.70 -16.80 5.63
C ALA A 219 7.88 -15.73 6.36
N GLU A 220 8.26 -14.47 6.20
CA GLU A 220 7.61 -13.32 6.85
C GLU A 220 6.49 -12.70 6.02
N HIS A 221 6.34 -13.12 4.76
CA HIS A 221 5.28 -12.59 3.90
C HIS A 221 3.91 -13.12 4.35
N PRO A 222 2.90 -12.24 4.55
CA PRO A 222 1.57 -12.65 5.05
C PRO A 222 0.71 -13.38 4.00
N VAL A 223 1.20 -13.52 2.77
CA VAL A 223 0.45 -14.08 1.63
C VAL A 223 -0.82 -13.27 1.35
N THR A 224 -0.62 -11.96 1.25
CA THR A 224 -1.60 -10.97 0.80
C THR A 224 -1.16 -10.39 -0.56
N GLY A 225 -2.05 -9.70 -1.25
CA GLY A 225 -1.78 -9.09 -2.55
C GLY A 225 -2.23 -9.93 -3.74
N CYS A 226 -1.85 -9.48 -4.93
CA CYS A 226 -2.23 -10.10 -6.19
C CYS A 226 -1.00 -10.68 -6.88
N PHE A 227 -1.06 -11.97 -7.25
CA PHE A 227 0.04 -12.67 -7.93
C PHE A 227 -0.47 -13.33 -9.20
N GLU A 228 0.20 -13.09 -10.31
CA GLU A 228 -0.04 -13.83 -11.54
C GLU A 228 0.24 -15.34 -11.33
N ILE A 229 -0.68 -16.18 -11.76
CA ILE A 229 -0.49 -17.63 -11.75
C ILE A 229 -0.03 -18.09 -13.15
N LYS A 230 1.14 -18.70 -13.19
CA LYS A 230 1.73 -19.21 -14.42
C LYS A 230 1.34 -20.66 -14.64
N GLN A 231 1.33 -21.08 -15.90
CA GLN A 231 1.02 -22.46 -16.29
C GLN A 231 1.84 -23.51 -15.52
N ALA A 232 3.10 -23.20 -15.17
CA ALA A 232 3.94 -24.09 -14.36
C ALA A 232 3.40 -24.35 -12.94
N GLN A 233 2.50 -23.49 -12.44
CA GLN A 233 1.88 -23.60 -11.11
C GLN A 233 0.52 -24.29 -11.17
N MET A 234 -0.01 -24.57 -12.38
CA MET A 234 -1.31 -25.18 -12.61
C MET A 234 -1.51 -26.46 -11.79
N GLY A 235 -0.49 -27.36 -11.77
CA GLY A 235 -0.59 -28.64 -11.08
C GLY A 235 -0.82 -28.53 -9.58
N PHE A 236 -0.32 -27.44 -8.97
CA PHE A 236 -0.57 -27.15 -7.56
C PHE A 236 -2.00 -26.66 -7.36
N PHE A 237 -2.40 -25.56 -8.04
CA PHE A 237 -3.70 -24.94 -7.80
C PHE A 237 -4.88 -25.79 -8.26
N GLN A 238 -4.75 -26.55 -9.36
CA GLN A 238 -5.83 -27.39 -9.87
C GLN A 238 -6.32 -28.41 -8.84
N SER A 239 -5.48 -28.83 -7.91
CA SER A 239 -5.89 -29.81 -6.88
C SER A 239 -6.86 -29.23 -5.84
N PHE A 240 -6.98 -27.91 -5.76
CA PHE A 240 -7.85 -27.20 -4.81
C PHE A 240 -9.06 -26.56 -5.47
N LEU A 241 -9.12 -26.53 -6.81
CA LEU A 241 -10.18 -25.86 -7.58
C LEU A 241 -11.14 -26.89 -8.19
N LYS A 242 -12.43 -26.53 -8.21
CA LYS A 242 -13.46 -27.23 -8.99
C LYS A 242 -13.39 -26.80 -10.46
N HIS A 243 -13.12 -25.49 -10.68
CA HIS A 243 -12.87 -24.97 -12.00
C HIS A 243 -11.68 -25.68 -12.64
N LYS A 244 -11.87 -26.16 -13.88
CA LYS A 244 -10.78 -26.75 -14.65
C LYS A 244 -9.97 -25.63 -15.28
N MET A 245 -8.73 -25.45 -14.84
CA MET A 245 -7.85 -24.42 -15.36
C MET A 245 -7.52 -24.66 -16.85
N ASP A 246 -7.65 -23.61 -17.66
CA ASP A 246 -7.40 -23.61 -19.09
C ASP A 246 -6.62 -22.34 -19.46
N PHE A 247 -5.30 -22.45 -19.57
CA PHE A 247 -4.40 -21.34 -19.89
C PHE A 247 -4.40 -20.94 -21.37
N ASP A 248 -5.10 -21.66 -22.21
CA ASP A 248 -5.33 -21.22 -23.60
C ASP A 248 -6.54 -20.27 -23.70
N LYS A 249 -7.37 -20.24 -22.66
CA LYS A 249 -8.60 -19.44 -22.61
C LYS A 249 -8.56 -18.33 -21.59
N TYR A 250 -7.91 -18.55 -20.44
CA TYR A 250 -7.94 -17.65 -19.30
C TYR A 250 -6.55 -17.29 -18.78
N GLU A 251 -6.42 -16.04 -18.33
CA GLU A 251 -5.36 -15.61 -17.40
C GLU A 251 -5.84 -15.83 -15.98
N TYR A 252 -4.94 -16.27 -15.09
CA TYR A 252 -5.24 -16.56 -13.70
C TYR A 252 -4.43 -15.68 -12.77
N SER A 253 -5.07 -15.18 -11.74
CA SER A 253 -4.43 -14.47 -10.63
C SER A 253 -4.83 -15.05 -9.29
N PHE A 254 -3.90 -15.11 -8.39
CA PHE A 254 -4.16 -15.28 -6.96
C PHE A 254 -4.47 -13.91 -6.38
N TRP A 255 -5.47 -13.86 -5.53
CA TRP A 255 -5.79 -12.68 -4.74
C TRP A 255 -5.86 -13.08 -3.26
N GLY A 256 -5.13 -12.33 -2.42
CA GLY A 256 -5.15 -12.47 -0.97
C GLY A 256 -5.46 -11.12 -0.33
N GLY A 257 -6.62 -11.00 0.31
CA GLY A 257 -7.08 -9.75 0.90
C GLY A 257 -8.36 -9.94 1.70
N TYR A 258 -9.06 -8.84 1.86
CA TYR A 258 -10.32 -8.80 2.59
C TYR A 258 -11.49 -8.64 1.62
#